data_dd4050dab889d2cf926b824fd8bb73ac
#
_entry.id   dd4050dab889d2cf926b824fd8bb73ac
#
_cell.length_a   1.000
_cell.length_b   1.000
_cell.length_c   1.000
_cell.angle_alpha   90.00
_cell.angle_beta   90.00
_cell.angle_gamma   90.00
#
_symmetry.space_group_name_H-M   'P 1'
#
loop_
_entity.id
_entity.type
_entity.pdbx_description
1 polymer ?
#
loop_
_entity_poly.entity_id
_entity_poly.type
_entity_poly.pdbx_seq_one_letter_code
_entity_poly.pdbx_strand_id
1 'polypeptide(L)'
;MKMCDEMIKLRAELDKRGILWEDKSSIVTQKAIDMMVAQGIDAQFADSSMFRTHFNVGDYHYSVIYGYGSYGGYDPLTGKSGELLECMTEKINGGEPVGNMSAVDVLRIFDDELNNSYNKVEDELFTMMESTMKHLNLISDKSGIELSEIVEDFKHKMNV
;
A
#
# COMPACT_ATOMS: atom_id res chain seq x y z
N MET A 1 14.59 -8.00 -11.44
CA MET A 1 13.64 -7.08 -10.75
C MET A 1 14.39 -6.14 -9.80
N LYS A 2 13.91 -4.92 -9.58
CA LYS A 2 14.48 -3.94 -8.62
C LYS A 2 13.56 -3.86 -7.39
N MET A 3 14.14 -3.67 -6.20
CA MET A 3 13.37 -3.41 -4.98
C MET A 3 12.56 -2.11 -5.15
N CYS A 4 11.28 -2.12 -4.74
CA CYS A 4 10.42 -0.94 -4.80
C CYS A 4 10.75 0.09 -3.70
N ASP A 5 10.32 1.33 -3.93
CA ASP A 5 10.57 2.42 -2.98
C ASP A 5 9.89 2.18 -1.62
N GLU A 6 8.73 1.54 -1.59
CA GLU A 6 8.03 1.24 -0.33
C GLU A 6 8.80 0.24 0.54
N MET A 7 9.46 -0.78 -0.06
CA MET A 7 10.32 -1.71 0.70
C MET A 7 11.56 -0.99 1.24
N ILE A 8 12.15 -0.08 0.46
CA ILE A 8 13.30 0.74 0.89
C ILE A 8 12.90 1.63 2.06
N LYS A 9 11.76 2.32 1.97
CA LYS A 9 11.21 3.16 3.05
C LYS A 9 10.95 2.35 4.32
N LEU A 10 10.31 1.18 4.19
CA LEU A 10 10.04 0.31 5.33
C LEU A 10 11.32 -0.06 6.07
N ARG A 11 12.35 -0.57 5.36
CA ARG A 11 13.64 -0.96 5.96
C ARG A 11 14.31 0.23 6.66
N ALA A 12 14.31 1.40 6.03
CA ALA A 12 14.87 2.62 6.62
C ALA A 12 14.14 3.05 7.90
N GLU A 13 12.82 2.93 7.95
CA GLU A 13 12.04 3.24 9.15
C GLU A 13 12.24 2.20 10.27
N LEU A 14 12.39 0.92 9.93
CA LEU A 14 12.74 -0.11 10.91
C LEU A 14 14.10 0.18 11.55
N ASP A 15 15.12 0.51 10.73
CA ASP A 15 16.46 0.88 11.21
C ASP A 15 16.40 2.11 12.12
N LYS A 16 15.69 3.16 11.71
CA LYS A 16 15.53 4.41 12.49
C LYS A 16 14.88 4.16 13.85
N ARG A 17 14.00 3.18 13.96
CA ARG A 17 13.31 2.78 15.20
C ARG A 17 14.08 1.75 16.03
N GLY A 18 15.23 1.28 15.53
CA GLY A 18 16.01 0.23 16.17
C GLY A 18 15.34 -1.14 16.16
N ILE A 19 14.40 -1.37 15.24
CA ILE A 19 13.73 -2.67 15.05
C ILE A 19 14.66 -3.53 14.20
N LEU A 20 15.13 -4.65 14.77
CA LEU A 20 15.96 -5.60 14.04
C LEU A 20 15.13 -6.33 13.00
N TRP A 21 15.66 -6.42 11.79
CA TRP A 21 15.04 -7.13 10.68
C TRP A 21 16.05 -8.00 9.93
N GLU A 22 15.56 -9.00 9.23
CA GLU A 22 16.35 -9.91 8.42
C GLU A 22 15.94 -9.79 6.95
N ASP A 23 16.95 -9.76 6.07
CA ASP A 23 16.73 -9.88 4.63
C ASP A 23 16.58 -11.37 4.26
N LYS A 24 15.38 -11.78 3.88
CA LYS A 24 15.07 -13.12 3.37
C LYS A 24 14.77 -13.11 1.87
N SER A 25 15.28 -12.11 1.16
CA SER A 25 15.06 -11.95 -0.28
C SER A 25 15.64 -13.12 -1.07
N SER A 26 14.93 -13.48 -2.14
CA SER A 26 15.39 -14.45 -3.14
C SER A 26 15.51 -13.73 -4.48
N ILE A 27 16.72 -13.45 -4.92
CA ILE A 27 16.99 -12.66 -6.12
C ILE A 27 17.53 -13.57 -7.21
N VAL A 28 16.83 -13.61 -8.34
CA VAL A 28 17.28 -14.33 -9.54
C VAL A 28 18.35 -13.50 -10.24
N THR A 29 19.51 -14.07 -10.48
CA THR A 29 20.60 -13.37 -11.18
C THR A 29 20.28 -13.21 -12.67
N GLN A 30 20.80 -12.15 -13.30
CA GLN A 30 20.61 -11.93 -14.73
C GLN A 30 21.07 -13.14 -15.56
N LYS A 31 22.19 -13.76 -15.18
CA LYS A 31 22.68 -14.98 -15.84
C LYS A 31 21.67 -16.14 -15.77
N ALA A 32 20.99 -16.31 -14.63
CA ALA A 32 19.97 -17.34 -14.49
C ALA A 32 18.73 -17.03 -15.34
N ILE A 33 18.32 -15.75 -15.41
CA ILE A 33 17.23 -15.29 -16.28
C ILE A 33 17.57 -15.59 -17.75
N ASP A 34 18.75 -15.20 -18.20
CA ASP A 34 19.20 -15.44 -19.58
C ASP A 34 19.22 -16.94 -19.93
N MET A 35 19.66 -17.78 -19.00
CA MET A 35 19.63 -19.25 -19.18
C MET A 35 18.21 -19.80 -19.29
N MET A 36 17.27 -19.34 -18.48
CA MET A 36 15.87 -19.76 -18.53
C MET A 36 15.20 -19.32 -19.83
N VAL A 37 15.45 -18.09 -20.27
CA VAL A 37 14.96 -17.57 -21.56
C VAL A 37 15.53 -18.36 -22.72
N ALA A 38 16.81 -18.73 -22.70
CA ALA A 38 17.43 -19.57 -23.71
C ALA A 38 16.83 -20.99 -23.78
N GLN A 39 16.22 -21.46 -22.70
CA GLN A 39 15.47 -22.74 -22.65
C GLN A 39 13.99 -22.60 -23.04
N GLY A 40 13.56 -21.42 -23.49
CA GLY A 40 12.20 -21.16 -23.95
C GLY A 40 11.22 -20.71 -22.86
N ILE A 41 11.70 -20.40 -21.66
CA ILE A 41 10.87 -19.78 -20.63
C ILE A 41 10.67 -18.30 -20.99
N ASP A 42 9.42 -17.84 -20.98
CA ASP A 42 9.12 -16.45 -21.22
C ASP A 42 9.83 -15.54 -20.21
N ALA A 43 10.44 -14.46 -20.69
CA ALA A 43 11.22 -13.52 -19.88
C ALA A 43 10.42 -12.95 -18.70
N GLN A 44 9.11 -12.77 -18.84
CA GLN A 44 8.23 -12.32 -17.76
C GLN A 44 8.13 -13.31 -16.59
N PHE A 45 8.37 -14.61 -16.82
CA PHE A 45 8.37 -15.63 -15.76
C PHE A 45 9.79 -16.00 -15.29
N ALA A 46 10.82 -15.63 -16.05
CA ALA A 46 12.20 -15.95 -15.72
C ALA A 46 12.72 -15.17 -14.51
N ASP A 47 12.25 -13.91 -14.30
CA ASP A 47 12.61 -13.10 -13.13
C ASP A 47 11.56 -13.27 -12.01
N SER A 48 11.65 -14.37 -11.30
CA SER A 48 10.82 -14.65 -10.12
C SER A 48 11.43 -14.11 -8.82
N SER A 49 12.18 -13.02 -8.91
CA SER A 49 12.80 -12.38 -7.74
C SER A 49 11.75 -11.91 -6.75
N MET A 50 12.04 -12.08 -5.45
CA MET A 50 11.21 -11.65 -4.36
C MET A 50 12.05 -10.99 -3.27
N PHE A 51 11.77 -9.75 -2.95
CA PHE A 51 12.33 -9.05 -1.80
C PHE A 51 11.48 -9.37 -0.57
N ARG A 52 12.12 -9.76 0.51
CA ARG A 52 11.45 -10.16 1.74
C ARG A 52 12.15 -9.60 2.95
N THR A 53 11.39 -8.99 3.85
CA THR A 53 11.87 -8.46 5.12
C THR A 53 11.09 -9.11 6.24
N HIS A 54 11.81 -9.76 7.15
CA HIS A 54 11.24 -10.36 8.36
C HIS A 54 11.68 -9.56 9.58
N PHE A 55 10.76 -9.29 10.49
CA PHE A 55 11.03 -8.62 11.76
C PHE A 55 9.98 -9.01 12.81
N ASN A 56 10.29 -8.71 14.08
CA ASN A 56 9.36 -8.93 15.19
C ASN A 56 9.10 -7.61 15.91
N VAL A 57 7.85 -7.39 16.33
CA VAL A 57 7.48 -6.30 17.22
C VAL A 57 6.59 -6.88 18.32
N GLY A 58 7.07 -6.81 19.56
CA GLY A 58 6.46 -7.55 20.66
C GLY A 58 6.48 -9.06 20.39
N ASP A 59 5.35 -9.71 20.55
CA ASP A 59 5.20 -11.16 20.34
C ASP A 59 4.83 -11.53 18.88
N TYR A 60 4.69 -10.54 18.00
CA TYR A 60 4.23 -10.75 16.64
C TYR A 60 5.39 -10.79 15.63
N HIS A 61 5.30 -11.77 14.74
CA HIS A 61 6.17 -11.86 13.58
C HIS A 61 5.54 -11.18 12.38
N TYR A 62 6.38 -10.48 11.59
CA TYR A 62 6.01 -9.80 10.35
C TYR A 62 6.83 -10.34 9.20
N SER A 63 6.15 -10.77 8.14
CA SER A 63 6.76 -11.10 6.85
C SER A 63 6.24 -10.13 5.81
N VAL A 64 7.08 -9.23 5.33
CA VAL A 64 6.73 -8.26 4.31
C VAL A 64 7.44 -8.59 3.02
N ILE A 65 6.70 -8.70 1.93
CA ILE A 65 7.23 -9.09 0.63
C ILE A 65 6.87 -8.09 -0.46
N TYR A 66 7.75 -8.05 -1.46
CA TYR A 66 7.54 -7.37 -2.74
C TYR A 66 8.20 -8.20 -3.83
N GLY A 67 7.49 -8.45 -4.91
CA GLY A 67 8.06 -9.12 -6.06
C GLY A 67 7.06 -9.92 -6.86
N TYR A 68 7.58 -10.93 -7.55
CA TYR A 68 6.81 -11.79 -8.43
C TYR A 68 5.66 -12.48 -7.68
N GLY A 69 4.42 -12.22 -8.13
CA GLY A 69 3.23 -12.85 -7.60
C GLY A 69 2.74 -12.34 -6.25
N SER A 70 3.39 -11.31 -5.66
CA SER A 70 2.88 -10.67 -4.43
C SER A 70 1.72 -9.72 -4.74
N TYR A 71 0.77 -9.62 -3.81
CA TYR A 71 -0.36 -8.67 -3.92
C TYR A 71 0.15 -7.23 -3.78
N GLY A 72 0.09 -6.47 -4.89
CA GLY A 72 0.62 -5.10 -4.98
C GLY A 72 2.02 -5.01 -5.58
N GLY A 73 2.70 -6.15 -5.79
CA GLY A 73 3.96 -6.24 -6.53
C GLY A 73 3.79 -6.49 -8.02
N TYR A 74 4.65 -7.36 -8.57
CA TYR A 74 4.59 -7.71 -10.00
C TYR A 74 3.54 -8.80 -10.26
N ASP A 75 2.54 -8.48 -11.09
CA ASP A 75 1.55 -9.42 -11.59
C ASP A 75 2.03 -10.05 -12.92
N PRO A 76 2.39 -11.34 -12.92
CA PRO A 76 2.88 -12.02 -14.11
C PRO A 76 1.82 -12.19 -15.21
N LEU A 77 0.53 -12.15 -14.87
CA LEU A 77 -0.56 -12.34 -15.83
C LEU A 77 -0.81 -11.08 -16.66
N THR A 78 -0.67 -9.92 -16.05
CA THR A 78 -0.89 -8.63 -16.73
C THR A 78 0.40 -7.93 -17.15
N GLY A 79 1.56 -8.39 -16.68
CA GLY A 79 2.86 -7.76 -16.88
C GLY A 79 3.01 -6.41 -16.17
N LYS A 80 2.07 -6.06 -15.28
CA LYS A 80 2.11 -4.79 -14.54
C LYS A 80 2.91 -4.94 -13.26
N SER A 81 3.77 -3.97 -13.00
CA SER A 81 4.48 -3.85 -11.74
C SER A 81 3.78 -2.80 -10.87
N GLY A 82 3.26 -3.24 -9.72
CA GLY A 82 2.91 -2.34 -8.63
C GLY A 82 4.15 -1.98 -7.83
N GLU A 83 4.04 -1.01 -6.94
CA GLU A 83 5.12 -0.60 -6.02
C GLU A 83 4.72 -0.78 -4.55
N LEU A 84 3.66 -1.55 -4.32
CA LEU A 84 3.09 -1.78 -3.00
C LEU A 84 3.51 -3.14 -2.44
N LEU A 85 3.43 -3.24 -1.13
CA LEU A 85 3.87 -4.38 -0.34
C LEU A 85 2.72 -5.35 -0.05
N GLU A 86 3.08 -6.58 0.28
CA GLU A 86 2.20 -7.55 0.91
C GLU A 86 2.77 -7.86 2.30
N CYS A 87 1.92 -7.81 3.32
CA CYS A 87 2.30 -8.09 4.70
C CYS A 87 1.49 -9.26 5.25
N MET A 88 2.18 -10.17 5.94
CA MET A 88 1.59 -11.28 6.67
C MET A 88 2.04 -11.19 8.13
N THR A 89 1.07 -11.15 9.04
CA THR A 89 1.27 -11.19 10.49
C THR A 89 -0.01 -11.63 11.18
N GLU A 90 0.10 -12.34 12.30
CA GLU A 90 -1.07 -12.75 13.09
C GLU A 90 -1.86 -11.56 13.68
N LYS A 91 -1.26 -10.35 13.69
CA LYS A 91 -1.90 -9.15 14.23
C LYS A 91 -3.04 -8.63 13.34
N ILE A 92 -3.04 -8.95 12.06
CA ILE A 92 -4.10 -8.56 11.12
C ILE A 92 -4.63 -9.77 10.36
N ASN A 93 -5.89 -9.69 9.95
CA ASN A 93 -6.54 -10.66 9.05
C ASN A 93 -6.34 -12.13 9.46
N GLY A 94 -6.15 -12.42 10.76
CA GLY A 94 -5.94 -13.77 11.26
C GLY A 94 -4.67 -14.47 10.76
N GLY A 95 -3.67 -13.69 10.32
CA GLY A 95 -2.42 -14.21 9.77
C GLY A 95 -2.42 -14.41 8.26
N GLU A 96 -3.55 -14.18 7.58
CA GLU A 96 -3.62 -14.22 6.12
C GLU A 96 -2.93 -13.00 5.50
N PRO A 97 -2.31 -13.13 4.32
CA PRO A 97 -1.62 -12.04 3.65
C PRO A 97 -2.55 -10.87 3.30
N VAL A 98 -2.11 -9.65 3.54
CA VAL A 98 -2.77 -8.42 3.13
C VAL A 98 -1.85 -7.67 2.16
N GLY A 99 -2.33 -7.43 0.94
CA GLY A 99 -1.56 -6.77 -0.10
C GLY A 99 -1.93 -5.31 -0.32
N ASN A 100 -1.28 -4.70 -1.31
CA ASN A 100 -1.46 -3.30 -1.70
C ASN A 100 -1.16 -2.30 -0.56
N MET A 101 -0.18 -2.61 0.28
CA MET A 101 0.21 -1.80 1.43
C MET A 101 1.40 -0.90 1.10
N SER A 102 1.34 0.35 1.54
CA SER A 102 2.54 1.19 1.62
C SER A 102 3.40 0.82 2.84
N ALA A 103 4.61 1.34 2.92
CA ALA A 103 5.44 1.22 4.13
C ALA A 103 4.73 1.77 5.38
N VAL A 104 4.01 2.88 5.22
CA VAL A 104 3.25 3.51 6.31
C VAL A 104 2.12 2.59 6.79
N ASP A 105 1.41 1.91 5.89
CA ASP A 105 0.34 0.97 6.27
C ASP A 105 0.90 -0.20 7.09
N VAL A 106 2.06 -0.75 6.69
CA VAL A 106 2.73 -1.80 7.46
C VAL A 106 3.14 -1.29 8.86
N LEU A 107 3.71 -0.09 8.94
CA LEU A 107 4.13 0.51 10.21
C LEU A 107 2.94 0.76 11.15
N ARG A 108 1.79 1.17 10.63
CA ARG A 108 0.57 1.37 11.42
C ARG A 108 0.07 0.13 12.14
N ILE A 109 0.34 -1.07 11.62
CA ILE A 109 -0.11 -2.31 12.27
C ILE A 109 0.40 -2.42 13.71
N PHE A 110 1.57 -1.85 14.00
CA PHE A 110 2.20 -1.93 15.32
C PHE A 110 2.53 -0.56 15.97
N ASP A 111 2.16 0.54 15.32
CA ASP A 111 2.49 1.89 15.77
C ASP A 111 1.23 2.64 16.19
N ASP A 112 0.98 2.68 17.50
CA ASP A 112 -0.20 3.35 18.05
C ASP A 112 -0.18 4.88 17.82
N GLU A 113 1.01 5.50 17.74
CA GLU A 113 1.12 6.94 17.45
C GLU A 113 0.73 7.23 15.99
N LEU A 114 1.17 6.41 15.04
CA LEU A 114 0.75 6.53 13.65
C LEU A 114 -0.75 6.27 13.49
N ASN A 115 -1.28 5.25 14.16
CA ASN A 115 -2.71 4.95 14.16
C ASN A 115 -3.53 6.10 14.73
N ASN A 116 -3.11 6.67 15.86
CA ASN A 116 -3.79 7.81 16.48
C ASN A 116 -3.75 9.06 15.60
N SER A 117 -2.62 9.33 14.95
CA SER A 117 -2.49 10.47 14.02
C SER A 117 -3.40 10.31 12.81
N TYR A 118 -3.52 9.09 12.29
CA TYR A 118 -4.40 8.81 11.15
C TYR A 118 -5.88 8.95 11.52
N ASN A 119 -6.30 8.38 12.64
CA ASN A 119 -7.67 8.50 13.13
C ASN A 119 -8.06 9.97 13.33
N LYS A 120 -7.13 10.79 13.85
CA LYS A 120 -7.36 12.22 13.99
C LYS A 120 -7.59 12.93 12.65
N VAL A 121 -6.80 12.58 11.62
CA VAL A 121 -6.96 13.15 10.26
C VAL A 121 -8.27 12.70 9.63
N GLU A 122 -8.66 11.43 9.81
CA GLU A 122 -9.97 10.93 9.36
C GLU A 122 -11.12 11.65 10.06
N ASP A 123 -11.05 11.85 11.36
CA ASP A 123 -12.06 12.58 12.13
C ASP A 123 -12.17 14.04 11.68
N GLU A 124 -11.04 14.72 11.44
CA GLU A 124 -11.01 16.09 10.93
C GLU A 124 -11.62 16.18 9.52
N LEU A 125 -11.28 15.25 8.62
CA LEU A 125 -11.86 15.14 7.28
C LEU A 125 -13.37 14.89 7.33
N PHE A 126 -13.82 13.96 8.18
CA PHE A 126 -15.24 13.66 8.35
C PHE A 126 -16.01 14.89 8.86
N THR A 127 -15.47 15.59 9.86
CA THR A 127 -16.05 16.82 10.39
C THR A 127 -16.15 17.90 9.31
N MET A 128 -15.13 18.05 8.48
CA MET A 128 -15.12 19.00 7.37
C MET A 128 -16.16 18.63 6.29
N MET A 129 -16.30 17.35 5.97
CA MET A 129 -17.32 16.86 5.05
C MET A 129 -18.73 17.12 5.58
N GLU A 130 -19.00 16.81 6.86
CA GLU A 130 -20.30 17.13 7.48
C GLU A 130 -20.62 18.63 7.44
N SER A 131 -19.64 19.48 7.76
CA SER A 131 -19.79 20.93 7.71
C SER A 131 -20.10 21.41 6.28
N THR A 132 -19.40 20.88 5.30
CA THR A 132 -19.62 21.19 3.87
C THR A 132 -21.02 20.76 3.43
N MET A 133 -21.46 19.55 3.79
CA MET A 133 -22.81 19.08 3.48
C MET A 133 -23.91 19.93 4.13
N LYS A 134 -23.71 20.36 5.38
CA LYS A 134 -24.64 21.30 6.03
C LYS A 134 -24.74 22.63 5.29
N HIS A 135 -23.62 23.17 4.82
CA HIS A 135 -23.62 24.41 4.03
C HIS A 135 -24.32 24.25 2.68
N LEU A 136 -24.08 23.14 1.98
CA LEU A 136 -24.74 22.84 0.70
C LEU A 136 -26.25 22.68 0.87
N ASN A 137 -26.71 22.00 1.92
CA ASN A 137 -28.12 21.88 2.24
C ASN A 137 -28.75 23.24 2.53
N LEU A 138 -28.05 24.12 3.30
CA LEU A 138 -28.54 25.51 3.56
C LEU A 138 -28.63 26.34 2.28
N ILE A 139 -27.72 26.13 1.31
CA ILE A 139 -27.78 26.81 0.01
C ILE A 139 -28.97 26.28 -0.81
N SER A 140 -29.14 24.96 -0.86
CA SER A 140 -30.26 24.30 -1.52
C SER A 140 -31.61 24.82 -0.99
N ASP A 141 -31.78 24.81 0.33
CA ASP A 141 -33.00 25.28 0.99
C ASP A 141 -33.31 26.76 0.71
N LYS A 142 -32.26 27.60 0.65
CA LYS A 142 -32.45 29.06 0.40
C LYS A 142 -32.65 29.40 -1.08
N SER A 143 -32.02 28.65 -1.97
CA SER A 143 -32.07 28.90 -3.42
C SER A 143 -33.22 28.18 -4.13
N GLY A 144 -33.79 27.15 -3.50
CA GLY A 144 -34.77 26.26 -4.14
C GLY A 144 -34.16 25.37 -5.23
N ILE A 145 -32.81 25.29 -5.28
CA ILE A 145 -32.07 24.45 -6.23
C ILE A 145 -31.82 23.11 -5.58
N GLU A 146 -32.08 22.02 -6.29
CA GLU A 146 -31.79 20.67 -5.80
C GLU A 146 -30.30 20.50 -5.51
N LEU A 147 -29.97 19.80 -4.40
CA LEU A 147 -28.59 19.57 -3.98
C LEU A 147 -27.74 18.90 -5.07
N SER A 148 -28.36 18.02 -5.85
CA SER A 148 -27.72 17.34 -7.00
C SER A 148 -27.24 18.33 -8.08
N GLU A 149 -28.01 19.38 -8.37
CA GLU A 149 -27.65 20.41 -9.36
C GLU A 149 -26.45 21.24 -8.85
N ILE A 150 -26.44 21.58 -7.55
CA ILE A 150 -25.30 22.29 -6.93
C ILE A 150 -24.02 21.48 -7.00
N VAL A 151 -24.09 20.19 -6.73
CA VAL A 151 -22.94 19.27 -6.78
C VAL A 151 -22.42 19.10 -8.21
N GLU A 152 -23.31 18.97 -9.19
CA GLU A 152 -22.92 18.86 -10.61
C GLU A 152 -22.30 20.16 -11.14
N ASP A 153 -22.82 21.34 -10.79
CA ASP A 153 -22.21 22.63 -11.15
C ASP A 153 -20.81 22.79 -10.55
N PHE A 154 -20.62 22.32 -9.30
CA PHE A 154 -19.32 22.33 -8.63
C PHE A 154 -18.32 21.42 -9.32
N LYS A 155 -18.71 20.18 -9.66
CA LYS A 155 -17.86 19.24 -10.42
C LYS A 155 -17.45 19.83 -11.76
N HIS A 156 -18.39 20.43 -12.48
CA HIS A 156 -18.13 21.02 -13.79
C HIS A 156 -17.12 22.19 -13.73
N LYS A 157 -17.21 23.01 -12.66
CA LYS A 157 -16.28 24.12 -12.42
C LYS A 157 -14.89 23.68 -11.96
N MET A 158 -14.80 22.53 -11.30
CA MET A 158 -13.54 21.98 -10.82
C MET A 158 -12.81 21.13 -11.87
N ASN A 159 -13.36 20.93 -13.08
CA ASN A 159 -12.84 20.07 -14.15
C ASN A 159 -12.55 18.60 -13.69
N VAL A 160 -13.37 18.07 -12.83
CA VAL A 160 -13.28 16.68 -12.34
C VAL A 160 -14.31 15.83 -13.05
#